data_7d8b5d0551c2bcf7317ef925da4b55e8
#
_entry.id   7d8b5d0551c2bcf7317ef925da4b55e8
#
_cell.length_a   1.000
_cell.length_b   1.000
_cell.length_c   1.000
_cell.angle_alpha   90.00
_cell.angle_beta   90.00
_cell.angle_gamma   90.00
#
_symmetry.space_group_name_H-M   'P 1'
#
loop_
_entity.id
_entity.type
_entity.pdbx_description
1 polymer ?
#
loop_
_entity_poly.entity_id
_entity_poly.type
_entity_poly.pdbx_seq_one_letter_code
_entity_poly.pdbx_strand_id
1 'polypeptide(L)'
;MTQQPKDMPIVVVTTKKQLQDLIKETMALYGPECDLNFIDVSQITDMSKLFVKSQFNGDISQWDVSNVTNMCAMFFSSKFNGDISQWNVSNVLYMRAMFAISAFNGNIDQWDVSKVTDMNYMFRASALKSKGKVPAWYKEPEDLEALPFLKKEKDDMWFKVKDIMEMLKNPADEEQSDLF
;
A
#
# COMPACT_ATOMS: atom_id res chain seq x y z
N MET A 1 -5.11 7.87 -25.52
CA MET A 1 -5.00 8.47 -24.18
C MET A 1 -4.54 9.90 -24.35
N THR A 2 -5.15 10.84 -23.66
CA THR A 2 -4.77 12.25 -23.69
C THR A 2 -3.45 12.42 -22.93
N GLN A 3 -2.53 13.26 -23.43
CA GLN A 3 -1.29 13.53 -22.69
C GLN A 3 -1.62 14.38 -21.46
N GLN A 4 -1.11 13.98 -20.29
CA GLN A 4 -1.30 14.75 -19.06
C GLN A 4 -0.54 16.09 -19.16
N PRO A 5 -1.19 17.23 -18.82
CA PRO A 5 -0.50 18.52 -18.73
C PRO A 5 0.62 18.49 -17.69
N LYS A 6 1.76 19.16 -17.98
CA LYS A 6 2.90 19.21 -17.03
C LYS A 6 2.61 20.08 -15.81
N ASP A 7 1.78 21.13 -15.99
CA ASP A 7 1.50 22.14 -14.96
C ASP A 7 0.05 22.01 -14.48
N MET A 8 -0.29 20.86 -13.89
CA MET A 8 -1.59 20.72 -13.25
C MET A 8 -1.65 21.54 -11.96
N PRO A 9 -2.77 22.26 -11.70
CA PRO A 9 -2.92 22.98 -10.44
C PRO A 9 -2.94 21.99 -9.28
N ILE A 10 -2.35 22.38 -8.13
CA ILE A 10 -2.40 21.57 -6.92
C ILE A 10 -3.84 21.44 -6.43
N VAL A 11 -4.25 20.22 -6.16
CA VAL A 11 -5.57 19.89 -5.61
C VAL A 11 -5.40 19.32 -4.21
N VAL A 12 -5.88 20.04 -3.21
CA VAL A 12 -5.85 19.60 -1.81
C VAL A 12 -6.99 18.62 -1.55
N VAL A 13 -6.70 17.45 -1.02
CA VAL A 13 -7.70 16.46 -0.58
C VAL A 13 -7.64 16.31 0.94
N THR A 14 -8.81 16.23 1.56
CA THR A 14 -8.93 16.13 3.03
C THR A 14 -9.52 14.80 3.49
N THR A 15 -10.04 14.01 2.56
CA THR A 15 -10.61 12.70 2.86
C THR A 15 -10.06 11.64 1.91
N LYS A 16 -9.97 10.42 2.41
CA LYS A 16 -9.60 9.25 1.60
C LYS A 16 -10.51 9.08 0.37
N LYS A 17 -11.80 9.36 0.51
CA LYS A 17 -12.76 9.24 -0.59
C LYS A 17 -12.45 10.23 -1.71
N GLN A 18 -12.17 11.49 -1.39
CA GLN A 18 -11.74 12.49 -2.39
C GLN A 18 -10.46 12.04 -3.11
N LEU A 19 -9.48 11.53 -2.36
CA LEU A 19 -8.25 11.00 -2.93
C LEU A 19 -8.52 9.85 -3.90
N GLN A 20 -9.35 8.87 -3.50
CA GLN A 20 -9.70 7.73 -4.34
C GLN A 20 -10.41 8.14 -5.63
N ASP A 21 -11.35 9.07 -5.54
CA ASP A 21 -12.10 9.56 -6.71
C ASP A 21 -11.16 10.27 -7.69
N LEU A 22 -10.31 11.18 -7.18
CA LEU A 22 -9.37 11.93 -8.01
C LEU A 22 -8.33 11.03 -8.68
N ILE A 23 -7.78 10.04 -7.99
CA ILE A 23 -6.90 9.01 -8.58
C ILE A 23 -7.62 8.29 -9.72
N LYS A 24 -8.84 7.81 -9.46
CA LYS A 24 -9.63 7.07 -10.45
C LYS A 24 -9.92 7.89 -11.70
N GLU A 25 -10.32 9.15 -11.54
CA GLU A 25 -10.58 10.08 -12.64
C GLU A 25 -9.31 10.37 -13.44
N THR A 26 -8.19 10.65 -12.75
CA THR A 26 -6.91 10.93 -13.40
C THR A 26 -6.41 9.73 -14.20
N MET A 27 -6.47 8.53 -13.61
CA MET A 27 -6.11 7.29 -14.32
C MET A 27 -7.02 7.01 -15.52
N ALA A 28 -8.31 7.33 -15.43
CA ALA A 28 -9.24 7.15 -16.54
C ALA A 28 -8.91 8.09 -17.73
N LEU A 29 -8.45 9.30 -17.45
CA LEU A 29 -8.10 10.30 -18.45
C LEU A 29 -6.71 10.08 -19.06
N TYR A 30 -5.71 9.79 -18.23
CA TYR A 30 -4.29 9.83 -18.62
C TYR A 30 -3.61 8.45 -18.58
N GLY A 31 -4.29 7.43 -18.04
CA GLY A 31 -3.78 6.07 -17.95
C GLY A 31 -3.03 5.77 -16.64
N PRO A 32 -2.55 4.52 -16.50
CA PRO A 32 -1.96 4.03 -15.26
C PRO A 32 -0.57 4.58 -14.92
N GLU A 33 0.11 5.19 -15.89
CA GLU A 33 1.45 5.80 -15.72
C GLU A 33 1.36 7.32 -15.45
N CYS A 34 0.16 7.84 -15.09
CA CYS A 34 -0.04 9.27 -14.86
C CYS A 34 0.73 9.77 -13.62
N ASP A 35 1.08 11.05 -13.64
CA ASP A 35 1.64 11.77 -12.50
C ASP A 35 0.52 12.24 -11.56
N LEU A 36 0.60 11.85 -10.29
CA LEU A 36 -0.37 12.23 -9.25
C LEU A 36 0.24 13.22 -8.23
N ASN A 37 1.44 13.75 -8.47
CA ASN A 37 2.10 14.68 -7.56
C ASN A 37 1.40 16.06 -7.47
N PHE A 38 0.45 16.35 -8.36
CA PHE A 38 -0.41 17.52 -8.24
C PHE A 38 -1.46 17.40 -7.12
N ILE A 39 -1.61 16.22 -6.50
CA ILE A 39 -2.54 15.99 -5.39
C ILE A 39 -1.79 16.24 -4.08
N ASP A 40 -2.21 17.25 -3.33
CA ASP A 40 -1.75 17.47 -1.97
C ASP A 40 -2.49 16.52 -1.01
N VAL A 41 -1.75 15.53 -0.50
CA VAL A 41 -2.25 14.49 0.40
C VAL A 41 -1.87 14.71 1.86
N SER A 42 -1.28 15.87 2.19
CA SER A 42 -0.74 16.18 3.52
C SER A 42 -1.76 16.07 4.65
N GLN A 43 -3.06 16.14 4.36
CA GLN A 43 -4.12 16.00 5.35
C GLN A 43 -4.67 14.57 5.48
N ILE A 44 -4.15 13.62 4.71
CA ILE A 44 -4.62 12.24 4.72
C ILE A 44 -3.89 11.44 5.81
N THR A 45 -4.64 10.77 6.67
CA THR A 45 -4.11 9.91 7.74
C THR A 45 -4.28 8.41 7.44
N ASP A 46 -5.22 8.05 6.56
CA ASP A 46 -5.48 6.66 6.14
C ASP A 46 -5.35 6.51 4.63
N MET A 47 -4.33 5.76 4.20
CA MET A 47 -4.10 5.35 2.82
C MET A 47 -4.29 3.84 2.61
N SER A 48 -4.94 3.16 3.57
CA SER A 48 -5.14 1.73 3.45
C SER A 48 -5.92 1.37 2.17
N LYS A 49 -5.48 0.30 1.50
CA LYS A 49 -6.14 -0.26 0.31
C LYS A 49 -6.23 0.69 -0.91
N LEU A 50 -5.47 1.81 -0.92
CA LEU A 50 -5.63 2.87 -1.93
C LEU A 50 -5.40 2.36 -3.37
N PHE A 51 -4.40 1.50 -3.56
CA PHE A 51 -4.02 0.93 -4.87
C PHE A 51 -4.16 -0.60 -4.91
N VAL A 52 -5.09 -1.18 -4.12
CA VAL A 52 -5.33 -2.63 -4.13
C VAL A 52 -5.72 -3.10 -5.54
N LYS A 53 -4.98 -4.11 -6.06
CA LYS A 53 -5.17 -4.69 -7.41
C LYS A 53 -5.12 -3.66 -8.54
N SER A 54 -4.52 -2.49 -8.29
CA SER A 54 -4.43 -1.40 -9.25
C SER A 54 -3.38 -1.67 -10.33
N GLN A 55 -3.66 -1.18 -11.55
CA GLN A 55 -2.69 -1.11 -12.63
C GLN A 55 -1.83 0.15 -12.55
N PHE A 56 -2.07 1.05 -11.59
CA PHE A 56 -1.30 2.27 -11.41
C PHE A 56 0.20 1.96 -11.22
N ASN A 57 1.03 2.65 -12.00
CA ASN A 57 2.48 2.59 -11.92
C ASN A 57 3.11 3.96 -12.27
N GLY A 58 2.37 5.03 -12.01
CA GLY A 58 2.79 6.41 -12.25
C GLY A 58 3.57 7.01 -11.09
N ASP A 59 3.66 8.33 -11.04
CA ASP A 59 4.48 9.06 -10.10
C ASP A 59 3.67 9.61 -8.92
N ILE A 60 4.11 9.26 -7.70
CA ILE A 60 3.63 9.74 -6.40
C ILE A 60 4.81 10.06 -5.46
N SER A 61 6.00 10.27 -6.03
CA SER A 61 7.24 10.44 -5.25
C SER A 61 7.23 11.68 -4.36
N GLN A 62 6.46 12.72 -4.74
CA GLN A 62 6.37 13.98 -4.00
C GLN A 62 5.21 14.04 -2.98
N TRP A 63 4.48 12.95 -2.79
CA TRP A 63 3.42 12.93 -1.79
C TRP A 63 3.96 13.12 -0.38
N ASP A 64 3.45 14.11 0.35
CA ASP A 64 3.70 14.25 1.78
C ASP A 64 2.80 13.27 2.56
N VAL A 65 3.39 12.15 2.95
CA VAL A 65 2.72 11.09 3.73
C VAL A 65 3.03 11.16 5.22
N SER A 66 3.63 12.26 5.70
CA SER A 66 4.11 12.41 7.07
C SER A 66 3.00 12.32 8.13
N ASN A 67 1.75 12.58 7.76
CA ASN A 67 0.58 12.45 8.65
C ASN A 67 -0.14 11.10 8.53
N VAL A 68 0.33 10.21 7.65
CA VAL A 68 -0.32 8.90 7.47
C VAL A 68 0.02 7.96 8.62
N THR A 69 -1.01 7.36 9.20
CA THR A 69 -0.89 6.36 10.26
C THR A 69 -1.22 4.95 9.80
N ASN A 70 -1.98 4.82 8.70
CA ASN A 70 -2.44 3.52 8.19
C ASN A 70 -2.14 3.36 6.69
N MET A 71 -1.28 2.40 6.37
CA MET A 71 -0.93 1.97 5.00
C MET A 71 -1.25 0.49 4.75
N CYS A 72 -2.15 -0.12 5.54
CA CYS A 72 -2.52 -1.54 5.36
C CYS A 72 -2.95 -1.82 3.92
N ALA A 73 -2.32 -2.83 3.29
CA ALA A 73 -2.64 -3.30 1.95
C ALA A 73 -2.63 -2.21 0.85
N MET A 74 -1.93 -1.07 1.06
CA MET A 74 -1.97 0.07 0.13
C MET A 74 -1.65 -0.35 -1.31
N PHE A 75 -0.64 -1.18 -1.51
CA PHE A 75 -0.21 -1.69 -2.82
C PHE A 75 -0.41 -3.20 -2.97
N PHE A 76 -1.36 -3.79 -2.23
CA PHE A 76 -1.65 -5.22 -2.31
C PHE A 76 -2.03 -5.63 -3.74
N SER A 77 -1.31 -6.62 -4.30
CA SER A 77 -1.55 -7.14 -5.66
C SER A 77 -1.52 -6.06 -6.76
N SER A 78 -0.75 -4.97 -6.56
CA SER A 78 -0.65 -3.84 -7.50
C SER A 78 0.53 -3.99 -8.46
N LYS A 79 0.48 -3.21 -9.54
CA LYS A 79 1.57 -3.08 -10.52
C LYS A 79 2.57 -1.99 -10.14
N PHE A 80 2.29 -1.21 -9.10
CA PHE A 80 3.11 -0.08 -8.69
C PHE A 80 4.56 -0.50 -8.40
N ASN A 81 5.48 0.22 -9.02
CA ASN A 81 6.93 0.09 -8.80
C ASN A 81 7.65 1.45 -8.90
N GLY A 82 6.95 2.56 -8.63
CA GLY A 82 7.51 3.91 -8.59
C GLY A 82 8.44 4.14 -7.40
N ASP A 83 9.14 5.28 -7.42
CA ASP A 83 10.03 5.67 -6.34
C ASP A 83 9.26 6.30 -5.17
N ILE A 84 9.38 5.67 -4.01
CA ILE A 84 8.82 6.14 -2.74
C ILE A 84 9.88 6.12 -1.63
N SER A 85 11.16 6.08 -2.01
CA SER A 85 12.29 5.98 -1.07
C SER A 85 12.38 7.16 -0.11
N GLN A 86 11.89 8.35 -0.54
CA GLN A 86 11.93 9.59 0.23
C GLN A 86 10.67 9.83 1.10
N TRP A 87 9.70 8.93 1.10
CA TRP A 87 8.53 9.09 1.94
C TRP A 87 8.87 9.08 3.43
N ASN A 88 8.36 10.07 4.15
CA ASN A 88 8.44 10.10 5.61
C ASN A 88 7.32 9.24 6.21
N VAL A 89 7.65 8.00 6.56
CA VAL A 89 6.70 7.03 7.14
C VAL A 89 6.79 6.93 8.67
N SER A 90 7.51 7.84 9.33
CA SER A 90 7.81 7.78 10.77
C SER A 90 6.58 7.85 11.71
N ASN A 91 5.39 8.18 11.18
CA ASN A 91 4.14 8.18 11.94
C ASN A 91 3.23 6.99 11.62
N VAL A 92 3.63 6.11 10.70
CA VAL A 92 2.82 4.95 10.33
C VAL A 92 2.82 3.90 11.44
N LEU A 93 1.62 3.44 11.79
CA LEU A 93 1.39 2.40 12.79
C LEU A 93 1.08 1.04 12.15
N TYR A 94 0.43 1.04 10.99
CA TYR A 94 -0.06 -0.18 10.35
C TYR A 94 0.41 -0.27 8.89
N MET A 95 1.17 -1.34 8.57
CA MET A 95 1.69 -1.66 7.23
C MET A 95 1.37 -3.11 6.83
N ARG A 96 0.36 -3.76 7.47
CA ARG A 96 -0.01 -5.15 7.16
C ARG A 96 -0.25 -5.32 5.67
N ALA A 97 0.40 -6.33 5.07
CA ALA A 97 0.27 -6.73 3.67
C ALA A 97 0.49 -5.59 2.64
N MET A 98 1.18 -4.48 3.01
CA MET A 98 1.28 -3.27 2.18
C MET A 98 1.75 -3.57 0.76
N PHE A 99 2.75 -4.43 0.58
CA PHE A 99 3.30 -4.83 -0.71
C PHE A 99 3.08 -6.32 -1.03
N ALA A 100 2.16 -7.00 -0.33
CA ALA A 100 1.93 -8.41 -0.61
C ALA A 100 1.42 -8.62 -2.04
N ILE A 101 1.98 -9.63 -2.75
CA ILE A 101 1.66 -10.00 -4.14
C ILE A 101 1.92 -8.86 -5.14
N SER A 102 2.68 -7.83 -4.77
CA SER A 102 2.89 -6.64 -5.61
C SER A 102 4.12 -6.76 -6.51
N ALA A 103 4.14 -5.91 -7.56
CA ALA A 103 5.29 -5.75 -8.43
C ALA A 103 6.41 -4.88 -7.81
N PHE A 104 6.16 -4.25 -6.67
CA PHE A 104 7.08 -3.32 -6.03
C PHE A 104 8.44 -3.96 -5.75
N ASN A 105 9.49 -3.26 -6.17
CA ASN A 105 10.89 -3.69 -6.04
C ASN A 105 11.85 -2.50 -5.77
N GLY A 106 11.29 -1.37 -5.31
CA GLY A 106 12.05 -0.16 -4.97
C GLY A 106 12.88 -0.30 -3.69
N ASN A 107 13.77 0.66 -3.46
CA ASN A 107 14.55 0.73 -2.23
C ASN A 107 13.79 1.54 -1.17
N ILE A 108 13.58 0.93 -0.01
CA ILE A 108 12.93 1.53 1.17
C ILE A 108 13.73 1.24 2.44
N ASP A 109 15.03 0.98 2.33
CA ASP A 109 15.91 0.63 3.45
C ASP A 109 16.01 1.73 4.50
N GLN A 110 15.81 3.00 4.08
CA GLN A 110 15.93 4.18 4.92
C GLN A 110 14.62 4.57 5.64
N TRP A 111 13.54 3.81 5.45
CA TRP A 111 12.28 4.11 6.13
C TRP A 111 12.41 3.95 7.65
N ASP A 112 11.98 4.97 8.39
CA ASP A 112 11.83 4.87 9.84
C ASP A 112 10.50 4.18 10.17
N VAL A 113 10.58 2.90 10.51
CA VAL A 113 9.43 2.05 10.87
C VAL A 113 9.33 1.83 12.38
N SER A 114 9.99 2.64 13.19
CA SER A 114 10.09 2.47 14.65
C SER A 114 8.74 2.49 15.37
N LYS A 115 7.72 3.16 14.80
CA LYS A 115 6.36 3.21 15.35
C LYS A 115 5.42 2.14 14.78
N VAL A 116 5.84 1.36 13.78
CA VAL A 116 4.97 0.37 13.17
C VAL A 116 4.70 -0.77 14.14
N THR A 117 3.42 -0.99 14.46
CA THR A 117 2.97 -2.05 15.36
C THR A 117 2.51 -3.31 14.64
N ASP A 118 2.10 -3.18 13.37
CA ASP A 118 1.70 -4.31 12.53
C ASP A 118 2.23 -4.17 11.11
N MET A 119 3.22 -5.01 10.76
CA MET A 119 3.75 -5.17 9.41
C MET A 119 3.63 -6.62 8.91
N ASN A 120 2.70 -7.40 9.48
CA ASN A 120 2.51 -8.79 9.11
C ASN A 120 2.24 -8.95 7.62
N TYR A 121 2.90 -9.92 7.00
CA TYR A 121 2.74 -10.25 5.57
C TYR A 121 3.14 -9.12 4.59
N MET A 122 3.84 -8.06 5.05
CA MET A 122 4.10 -6.85 4.26
C MET A 122 4.67 -7.16 2.87
N PHE A 123 5.59 -8.11 2.77
CA PHE A 123 6.25 -8.49 1.50
C PHE A 123 5.88 -9.90 1.02
N ARG A 124 4.81 -10.50 1.54
CA ARG A 124 4.43 -11.87 1.14
C ARG A 124 4.21 -11.99 -0.35
N ALA A 125 4.89 -12.94 -1.01
CA ALA A 125 4.81 -13.18 -2.45
C ALA A 125 5.05 -11.91 -3.32
N SER A 126 5.77 -10.91 -2.81
CA SER A 126 6.12 -9.69 -3.54
C SER A 126 7.34 -9.90 -4.44
N ALA A 127 7.50 -9.02 -5.45
CA ALA A 127 8.70 -8.99 -6.28
C ALA A 127 9.96 -8.66 -5.45
N LEU A 128 9.85 -7.79 -4.45
CA LEU A 128 10.94 -7.44 -3.54
C LEU A 128 11.45 -8.66 -2.76
N LYS A 129 10.53 -9.49 -2.22
CA LYS A 129 10.88 -10.73 -1.51
C LYS A 129 11.49 -11.76 -2.44
N SER A 130 10.93 -11.96 -3.64
CA SER A 130 11.45 -12.95 -4.61
C SER A 130 12.85 -12.61 -5.12
N LYS A 131 13.25 -11.34 -5.09
CA LYS A 131 14.59 -10.86 -5.47
C LYS A 131 15.58 -10.78 -4.30
N GLY A 132 15.17 -11.17 -3.09
CA GLY A 132 16.01 -11.11 -1.90
C GLY A 132 16.38 -9.71 -1.43
N LYS A 133 15.54 -8.71 -1.74
CA LYS A 133 15.75 -7.28 -1.44
C LYS A 133 14.93 -6.78 -0.26
N VAL A 134 14.42 -7.67 0.58
CA VAL A 134 13.65 -7.30 1.77
C VAL A 134 14.54 -6.48 2.70
N PRO A 135 14.09 -5.29 3.17
CA PRO A 135 14.87 -4.45 4.07
C PRO A 135 15.24 -5.16 5.36
N ALA A 136 16.44 -4.84 5.89
CA ALA A 136 16.95 -5.46 7.11
C ALA A 136 16.12 -5.19 8.36
N TRP A 137 15.33 -4.10 8.37
CA TRP A 137 14.43 -3.77 9.48
C TRP A 137 13.15 -4.64 9.50
N TYR A 138 12.80 -5.33 8.39
CA TYR A 138 11.63 -6.21 8.35
C TYR A 138 11.96 -7.57 8.98
N LYS A 139 11.09 -7.96 9.90
CA LYS A 139 11.11 -9.31 10.48
C LYS A 139 9.84 -10.04 10.06
N GLU A 140 10.02 -11.20 9.41
CA GLU A 140 8.90 -12.06 9.09
C GLU A 140 8.27 -12.56 10.41
N PRO A 141 6.94 -12.58 10.54
CA PRO A 141 6.29 -13.17 11.72
C PRO A 141 6.71 -14.63 11.89
N GLU A 142 7.04 -15.02 13.12
CA GLU A 142 7.48 -16.40 13.43
C GLU A 142 6.36 -17.43 13.20
N ASP A 143 5.10 -17.03 13.30
CA ASP A 143 3.91 -17.89 13.22
C ASP A 143 3.20 -17.90 11.86
N LEU A 144 3.96 -17.93 10.75
CA LEU A 144 3.36 -18.17 9.43
C LEU A 144 2.63 -19.52 9.33
N GLU A 145 2.98 -20.49 10.19
CA GLU A 145 2.34 -21.80 10.26
C GLU A 145 1.09 -21.87 11.15
N ALA A 146 0.86 -20.87 12.00
CA ALA A 146 -0.28 -20.87 12.94
C ALA A 146 -1.61 -20.55 12.27
N LEU A 147 -1.61 -20.08 11.03
CA LEU A 147 -2.85 -19.89 10.28
C LEU A 147 -3.29 -21.22 9.65
N PRO A 148 -4.43 -21.80 10.08
CA PRO A 148 -4.88 -23.16 9.68
C PRO A 148 -5.03 -23.38 8.17
N PHE A 149 -5.08 -22.29 7.38
CA PHE A 149 -5.29 -22.30 5.94
C PHE A 149 -4.00 -22.27 5.11
N LEU A 150 -2.80 -22.19 5.75
CA LEU A 150 -1.51 -22.14 5.04
C LEU A 150 -0.84 -23.52 4.92
N LYS A 151 -1.44 -24.58 5.50
CA LYS A 151 -0.85 -25.92 5.53
C LYS A 151 -1.00 -26.75 4.27
N LYS A 152 -1.60 -26.23 3.19
CA LYS A 152 -1.83 -27.05 1.99
C LYS A 152 -1.45 -26.35 0.70
N GLU A 153 -0.48 -26.99 0.02
CA GLU A 153 -0.18 -27.04 -1.39
C GLU A 153 0.84 -26.04 -1.93
N LYS A 154 2.00 -26.61 -2.28
CA LYS A 154 3.12 -25.98 -2.96
C LYS A 154 2.81 -25.46 -4.38
N ASP A 155 1.62 -25.73 -4.92
CA ASP A 155 1.33 -25.54 -6.35
C ASP A 155 0.06 -24.73 -6.68
N ASP A 156 -0.70 -24.23 -5.69
CA ASP A 156 -1.89 -23.42 -5.99
C ASP A 156 -1.71 -21.96 -5.59
N MET A 157 -1.47 -21.12 -6.58
CA MET A 157 -1.38 -19.66 -6.55
C MET A 157 -2.75 -18.99 -6.24
N TRP A 158 -3.70 -19.73 -5.65
CA TRP A 158 -5.04 -19.27 -5.35
C TRP A 158 -5.23 -19.07 -3.85
N PHE A 159 -4.92 -17.86 -3.37
CA PHE A 159 -5.52 -17.41 -2.10
C PHE A 159 -7.04 -17.50 -2.27
N LYS A 160 -7.71 -18.27 -1.42
CA LYS A 160 -9.17 -18.21 -1.37
C LYS A 160 -9.56 -16.78 -1.06
N VAL A 161 -10.62 -16.29 -1.69
CA VAL A 161 -11.11 -14.90 -1.48
C VAL A 161 -11.26 -14.58 0.03
N LYS A 162 -11.62 -15.58 0.84
CA LYS A 162 -11.71 -15.48 2.30
C LYS A 162 -10.38 -15.11 2.95
N ASP A 163 -9.26 -15.70 2.50
CA ASP A 163 -7.92 -15.46 3.07
C ASP A 163 -7.44 -14.05 2.72
N ILE A 164 -7.75 -13.60 1.50
CA ILE A 164 -7.48 -12.21 1.07
C ILE A 164 -8.32 -11.23 1.91
N MET A 165 -9.58 -11.54 2.15
CA MET A 165 -10.46 -10.68 2.97
C MET A 165 -9.98 -10.62 4.42
N GLU A 166 -9.50 -11.74 4.98
CA GLU A 166 -8.92 -11.77 6.33
C GLU A 166 -7.63 -10.94 6.41
N MET A 167 -6.74 -11.07 5.42
CA MET A 167 -5.52 -10.25 5.33
C MET A 167 -5.82 -8.74 5.15
N LEU A 168 -6.98 -8.40 4.62
CA LEU A 168 -7.42 -7.03 4.39
C LEU A 168 -8.24 -6.46 5.55
N LYS A 169 -8.57 -7.24 6.58
CA LYS A 169 -9.17 -6.71 7.81
C LYS A 169 -8.19 -5.73 8.46
N ASN A 170 -8.67 -4.52 8.72
CA ASN A 170 -7.91 -3.52 9.41
C ASN A 170 -8.11 -3.72 10.92
N PRO A 171 -7.06 -3.74 11.75
CA PRO A 171 -7.22 -3.78 13.21
C PRO A 171 -8.11 -2.64 13.75
N ALA A 172 -8.15 -1.48 13.08
CA ALA A 172 -9.02 -0.38 13.45
C ALA A 172 -10.50 -0.61 13.12
N ASP A 173 -10.84 -1.58 12.24
CA ASP A 173 -12.24 -1.91 11.93
C ASP A 173 -12.86 -2.80 13.03
N GLU A 174 -12.05 -3.49 13.86
CA GLU A 174 -12.50 -4.33 14.97
C GLU A 174 -12.87 -3.51 16.22
N GLU A 175 -12.21 -2.35 16.44
CA GLU A 175 -12.52 -1.48 17.60
C GLU A 175 -13.86 -0.73 17.45
N GLN A 176 -14.47 -0.65 16.26
CA GLN A 176 -15.76 0.02 16.05
C GLN A 176 -16.96 -0.92 16.13
N SER A 177 -16.77 -2.25 16.20
CA SER A 177 -17.87 -3.21 16.27
C SER A 177 -18.42 -3.43 17.69
N ASP A 178 -17.72 -2.98 18.73
CA ASP A 178 -18.12 -3.16 20.13
C ASP A 178 -18.87 -1.95 20.73
N LEU A 179 -19.28 -0.98 19.89
CA LEU A 179 -20.00 0.24 20.32
C LEU A 179 -21.45 0.33 19.87
N PHE A 180 -22.12 -0.81 19.55
CA PHE A 180 -23.58 -0.85 19.35
C PHE A 180 -24.23 -2.01 20.12
#